data_345cd937f2ee4b5e5841bd43eeb2e3aa
#
_entry.id   345cd937f2ee4b5e5841bd43eeb2e3aa
#
_cell.length_a   1.000
_cell.length_b   1.000
_cell.length_c   1.000
_cell.angle_alpha   90.00
_cell.angle_beta   90.00
_cell.angle_gamma   90.00
#
_symmetry.space_group_name_H-M   'P 1'
#
loop_
_entity.id
_entity.type
_entity.pdbx_description
1 polymer ?
#
loop_
_entity_poly.entity_id
_entity_poly.type
_entity_poly.pdbx_seq_one_letter_code
_entity_poly.pdbx_strand_id
1 'polypeptide(L)'
;MKKRSWKIAGINFDHFHMGDLLRYAHEHPNAEIVGISDEQPARMEEAIRKGLVRRDQAFTDYRECLEKTKPDVVLLCPAASKHGEWVKKVAPYGAHLMVEKPFAASLKEADSMVKCMRKDQRLMINWPLQWVASHRKSYELVSSCKIGEVLNVWHIGGNRGPLFHGADKDEKTPAQVAKEKPHSWFYKKAHGGGSLLDYLGYGTTLGTWYQGGRRPI
;
A
#
# COMPACT_ATOMS: atom_id res chain seq x y z
N MET A 1 -16.51 11.81 -24.93
CA MET A 1 -15.08 11.97 -24.58
C MET A 1 -14.56 10.62 -24.10
N LYS A 2 -13.49 10.05 -24.71
CA LYS A 2 -12.83 8.85 -24.15
C LYS A 2 -12.31 9.20 -22.74
N LYS A 3 -12.74 8.45 -21.73
CA LYS A 3 -12.17 8.58 -20.37
C LYS A 3 -10.66 8.29 -20.45
N ARG A 4 -9.82 9.11 -19.80
CA ARG A 4 -8.37 8.89 -19.70
C ARG A 4 -8.13 7.54 -19.01
N SER A 5 -7.32 6.69 -19.60
CA SER A 5 -6.79 5.50 -18.93
C SER A 5 -5.50 5.88 -18.20
N TRP A 6 -5.38 5.51 -16.93
CA TRP A 6 -4.21 5.74 -16.10
C TRP A 6 -3.22 4.60 -16.25
N LYS A 7 -1.99 4.90 -16.61
CA LYS A 7 -0.90 3.92 -16.68
C LYS A 7 -0.38 3.62 -15.29
N ILE A 8 -0.44 2.37 -14.86
CA ILE A 8 -0.07 1.91 -13.54
C ILE A 8 1.17 1.02 -13.63
N ALA A 9 2.17 1.27 -12.80
CA ALA A 9 3.28 0.33 -12.59
C ALA A 9 3.32 -0.15 -11.14
N GLY A 10 3.68 -1.43 -10.91
CA GLY A 10 3.89 -2.01 -9.59
C GLY A 10 5.37 -2.22 -9.32
N ILE A 11 5.93 -1.62 -8.27
CA ILE A 11 7.35 -1.71 -7.94
C ILE A 11 7.54 -2.25 -6.53
N ASN A 12 8.36 -3.28 -6.42
CA ASN A 12 8.71 -4.03 -5.21
C ASN A 12 7.53 -4.83 -4.62
N PHE A 13 7.77 -6.10 -4.39
CA PHE A 13 6.79 -7.09 -3.95
C PHE A 13 7.13 -7.64 -2.55
N ASP A 14 7.81 -6.88 -1.69
CA ASP A 14 8.07 -7.31 -0.30
C ASP A 14 6.75 -7.52 0.47
N HIS A 15 5.72 -6.71 0.17
CA HIS A 15 4.40 -6.84 0.76
C HIS A 15 3.42 -7.52 -0.22
N PHE A 16 2.68 -8.53 0.27
CA PHE A 16 1.74 -9.31 -0.53
C PHE A 16 0.54 -8.51 -1.09
N HIS A 17 0.23 -7.34 -0.53
CA HIS A 17 -0.82 -6.48 -1.06
C HIS A 17 -0.56 -5.99 -2.49
N MET A 18 0.68 -6.10 -3.01
CA MET A 18 0.93 -5.80 -4.41
C MET A 18 0.02 -6.63 -5.34
N GLY A 19 -0.20 -7.90 -5.02
CA GLY A 19 -1.11 -8.76 -5.80
C GLY A 19 -2.54 -8.22 -5.85
N ASP A 20 -3.07 -7.75 -4.71
CA ASP A 20 -4.42 -7.15 -4.65
C ASP A 20 -4.50 -5.84 -5.40
N LEU A 21 -3.51 -4.97 -5.21
CA LEU A 21 -3.48 -3.67 -5.88
C LEU A 21 -3.41 -3.82 -7.40
N LEU A 22 -2.62 -4.77 -7.90
CA LEU A 22 -2.57 -5.10 -9.32
C LEU A 22 -3.91 -5.66 -9.81
N ARG A 23 -4.56 -6.54 -9.04
CA ARG A 23 -5.89 -7.06 -9.40
C ARG A 23 -6.92 -5.93 -9.49
N TYR A 24 -6.99 -5.03 -8.50
CA TYR A 24 -7.89 -3.88 -8.54
C TYR A 24 -7.59 -2.94 -9.72
N ALA A 25 -6.32 -2.73 -10.04
CA ALA A 25 -5.93 -1.95 -11.21
C ALA A 25 -6.37 -2.63 -12.52
N HIS A 26 -6.19 -3.96 -12.62
CA HIS A 26 -6.58 -4.75 -13.78
C HIS A 26 -8.11 -4.75 -14.01
N GLU A 27 -8.89 -4.82 -12.94
CA GLU A 27 -10.36 -4.79 -12.99
C GLU A 27 -10.92 -3.37 -13.22
N HIS A 28 -10.12 -2.34 -13.04
CA HIS A 28 -10.60 -0.95 -13.10
C HIS A 28 -10.68 -0.45 -14.55
N PRO A 29 -11.85 0.04 -15.02
CA PRO A 29 -12.08 0.39 -16.44
C PRO A 29 -11.26 1.58 -16.96
N ASN A 30 -10.63 2.35 -16.08
CA ASN A 30 -9.79 3.50 -16.43
C ASN A 30 -8.33 3.32 -15.99
N ALA A 31 -7.87 2.08 -15.76
CA ALA A 31 -6.49 1.77 -15.42
C ALA A 31 -5.92 0.73 -16.39
N GLU A 32 -4.63 0.84 -16.66
CA GLU A 32 -3.86 -0.10 -17.48
C GLU A 32 -2.55 -0.39 -16.76
N ILE A 33 -2.27 -1.64 -16.46
CA ILE A 33 -0.99 -2.05 -15.91
C ILE A 33 0.02 -2.09 -17.04
N VAL A 34 0.99 -1.18 -17.01
CA VAL A 34 2.01 -1.04 -18.06
C VAL A 34 3.33 -1.74 -17.74
N GLY A 35 3.57 -2.07 -16.48
CA GLY A 35 4.76 -2.80 -16.05
C GLY A 35 4.77 -3.11 -14.56
N ILE A 36 5.57 -4.12 -14.21
CA ILE A 36 5.88 -4.47 -12.82
C ILE A 36 7.38 -4.68 -12.66
N SER A 37 7.92 -4.45 -11.46
CA SER A 37 9.33 -4.72 -11.20
C SER A 37 9.61 -5.19 -9.78
N ASP A 38 10.44 -6.23 -9.69
CA ASP A 38 11.08 -6.67 -8.45
C ASP A 38 12.46 -7.27 -8.79
N GLU A 39 13.46 -7.02 -7.93
CA GLU A 39 14.81 -7.58 -8.07
C GLU A 39 14.82 -9.12 -8.02
N GLN A 40 13.77 -9.72 -7.45
CA GLN A 40 13.55 -11.16 -7.37
C GLN A 40 12.40 -11.57 -8.31
N PRO A 41 12.67 -12.08 -9.51
CA PRO A 41 11.65 -12.42 -10.51
C PRO A 41 10.55 -13.35 -9.99
N ALA A 42 10.92 -14.27 -9.09
CA ALA A 42 9.97 -15.22 -8.48
C ALA A 42 8.79 -14.54 -7.76
N ARG A 43 8.97 -13.33 -7.27
CA ARG A 43 7.88 -12.57 -6.60
C ARG A 43 6.81 -12.04 -7.55
N MET A 44 7.16 -11.90 -8.83
CA MET A 44 6.26 -11.41 -9.88
C MET A 44 5.49 -12.56 -10.57
N GLU A 45 5.94 -13.81 -10.42
CA GLU A 45 5.38 -14.97 -11.15
C GLU A 45 3.88 -15.17 -10.90
N GLU A 46 3.40 -14.89 -9.70
CA GLU A 46 1.97 -15.02 -9.39
C GLU A 46 1.11 -14.01 -10.18
N ALA A 47 1.56 -12.77 -10.30
CA ALA A 47 0.87 -11.75 -11.08
C ALA A 47 0.83 -12.10 -12.57
N ILE A 48 1.93 -12.68 -13.10
CA ILE A 48 2.00 -13.17 -14.48
C ILE A 48 1.07 -14.37 -14.67
N ARG A 49 1.12 -15.36 -13.78
CA ARG A 49 0.30 -16.57 -13.84
C ARG A 49 -1.19 -16.25 -13.79
N LYS A 50 -1.60 -15.25 -13.02
CA LYS A 50 -2.99 -14.76 -12.95
C LYS A 50 -3.40 -13.90 -14.15
N GLY A 51 -2.50 -13.64 -15.09
CA GLY A 51 -2.80 -12.82 -16.27
C GLY A 51 -3.01 -11.34 -15.99
N LEU A 52 -2.58 -10.86 -14.81
CA LEU A 52 -2.66 -9.43 -14.45
C LEU A 52 -1.68 -8.60 -15.28
N VAL A 53 -0.56 -9.19 -15.65
CA VAL A 53 0.48 -8.61 -16.51
C VAL A 53 1.03 -9.69 -17.45
N ARG A 54 1.53 -9.27 -18.60
CA ARG A 54 2.27 -10.16 -19.50
C ARG A 54 3.72 -10.28 -19.02
N ARG A 55 4.41 -11.35 -19.40
CA ARG A 55 5.80 -11.59 -19.04
C ARG A 55 6.75 -10.51 -19.56
N ASP A 56 6.48 -9.93 -20.71
CA ASP A 56 7.25 -8.83 -21.31
C ASP A 56 7.05 -7.47 -20.61
N GLN A 57 6.12 -7.39 -19.68
CA GLN A 57 5.87 -6.24 -18.80
C GLN A 57 6.51 -6.41 -17.41
N ALA A 58 7.22 -7.51 -17.15
CA ALA A 58 7.92 -7.77 -15.89
C ALA A 58 9.41 -7.49 -16.02
N PHE A 59 9.92 -6.61 -15.17
CA PHE A 59 11.29 -6.12 -15.19
C PHE A 59 12.01 -6.49 -13.88
N THR A 60 13.30 -6.78 -13.95
CA THR A 60 14.14 -6.97 -12.77
C THR A 60 14.76 -5.67 -12.26
N ASP A 61 14.83 -4.64 -13.11
CA ASP A 61 15.29 -3.30 -12.76
C ASP A 61 14.11 -2.30 -12.84
N TYR A 62 13.81 -1.66 -11.71
CA TYR A 62 12.74 -0.66 -11.62
C TYR A 62 12.97 0.56 -12.53
N ARG A 63 14.25 0.91 -12.77
CA ARG A 63 14.62 2.04 -13.65
C ARG A 63 14.20 1.74 -15.08
N GLU A 64 14.56 0.57 -15.56
CA GLU A 64 14.15 0.10 -16.88
C GLU A 64 12.62 0.07 -17.03
N CYS A 65 11.93 -0.45 -16.01
CA CYS A 65 10.47 -0.46 -15.98
C CYS A 65 9.90 0.95 -16.12
N LEU A 66 10.34 1.90 -15.30
CA LEU A 66 9.80 3.26 -15.26
C LEU A 66 10.15 4.06 -16.53
N GLU A 67 11.37 3.91 -17.06
CA GLU A 67 11.82 4.59 -18.28
C GLU A 67 11.07 4.11 -19.53
N LYS A 68 10.86 2.81 -19.65
CA LYS A 68 10.14 2.21 -20.80
C LYS A 68 8.64 2.45 -20.74
N THR A 69 8.04 2.35 -19.55
CA THR A 69 6.57 2.37 -19.43
C THR A 69 5.99 3.74 -19.15
N LYS A 70 6.77 4.65 -18.57
CA LYS A 70 6.35 6.02 -18.21
C LYS A 70 4.97 6.04 -17.55
N PRO A 71 4.80 5.40 -16.36
CA PRO A 71 3.50 5.30 -15.71
C PRO A 71 3.02 6.65 -15.18
N ASP A 72 1.70 6.81 -15.09
CA ASP A 72 1.09 7.95 -14.39
C ASP A 72 1.12 7.74 -12.88
N VAL A 73 0.96 6.49 -12.42
CA VAL A 73 0.93 6.11 -11.00
C VAL A 73 1.81 4.90 -10.77
N VAL A 74 2.60 4.94 -9.70
CA VAL A 74 3.40 3.80 -9.25
C VAL A 74 2.86 3.31 -7.91
N LEU A 75 2.55 2.00 -7.86
CA LEU A 75 2.26 1.27 -6.63
C LEU A 75 3.58 0.79 -6.03
N LEU A 76 3.83 1.12 -4.76
CA LEU A 76 5.04 0.75 -4.03
C LEU A 76 4.67 -0.13 -2.84
N CYS A 77 5.17 -1.36 -2.82
CA CYS A 77 4.90 -2.32 -1.75
C CYS A 77 6.17 -2.89 -1.09
N PRO A 78 7.19 -2.07 -0.76
CA PRO A 78 8.35 -2.54 -0.02
C PRO A 78 8.03 -2.83 1.45
N ALA A 79 8.97 -3.44 2.16
CA ALA A 79 8.91 -3.53 3.62
C ALA A 79 8.89 -2.13 4.24
N ALA A 80 8.18 -1.97 5.36
CA ALA A 80 7.90 -0.65 5.96
C ALA A 80 9.15 0.23 6.18
N SER A 81 10.28 -0.36 6.59
CA SER A 81 11.54 0.37 6.77
C SER A 81 12.21 0.83 5.46
N LYS A 82 11.71 0.41 4.32
CA LYS A 82 12.24 0.76 3.00
C LYS A 82 11.36 1.76 2.24
N HIS A 83 10.25 2.20 2.81
CA HIS A 83 9.33 3.12 2.15
C HIS A 83 10.03 4.39 1.70
N GLY A 84 10.77 5.05 2.60
CA GLY A 84 11.50 6.28 2.28
C GLY A 84 12.59 6.11 1.22
N GLU A 85 13.28 4.97 1.23
CA GLU A 85 14.27 4.63 0.20
C GLU A 85 13.61 4.52 -1.17
N TRP A 86 12.52 3.73 -1.27
CA TRP A 86 11.85 3.48 -2.54
C TRP A 86 11.11 4.71 -3.06
N VAL A 87 10.49 5.52 -2.19
CA VAL A 87 9.90 6.80 -2.60
C VAL A 87 10.95 7.73 -3.21
N LYS A 88 12.13 7.84 -2.59
CA LYS A 88 13.25 8.65 -3.14
C LYS A 88 13.76 8.12 -4.48
N LYS A 89 13.80 6.80 -4.66
CA LYS A 89 14.22 6.17 -5.92
C LYS A 89 13.22 6.44 -7.06
N VAL A 90 11.93 6.44 -6.76
CA VAL A 90 10.86 6.50 -7.77
C VAL A 90 10.33 7.90 -8.04
N ALA A 91 10.30 8.78 -7.03
CA ALA A 91 9.79 10.15 -7.17
C ALA A 91 10.42 10.95 -8.35
N PRO A 92 11.73 10.83 -8.67
CA PRO A 92 12.33 11.56 -9.80
C PRO A 92 11.71 11.25 -11.16
N TYR A 93 11.08 10.09 -11.34
CA TYR A 93 10.43 9.71 -12.60
C TYR A 93 9.10 10.41 -12.87
N GLY A 94 8.58 11.18 -11.91
CA GLY A 94 7.46 12.09 -12.13
C GLY A 94 6.07 11.49 -11.97
N ALA A 95 5.93 10.19 -11.74
CA ALA A 95 4.66 9.54 -11.48
C ALA A 95 4.08 9.94 -10.10
N HIS A 96 2.77 9.88 -9.95
CA HIS A 96 2.13 9.86 -8.64
C HIS A 96 2.48 8.55 -7.91
N LEU A 97 2.60 8.57 -6.60
CA LEU A 97 2.98 7.40 -5.82
C LEU A 97 1.85 6.96 -4.87
N MET A 98 1.53 5.68 -4.90
CA MET A 98 0.74 5.02 -3.87
C MET A 98 1.64 4.04 -3.14
N VAL A 99 1.92 4.31 -1.88
CA VAL A 99 2.80 3.50 -1.03
C VAL A 99 1.97 2.67 -0.08
N GLU A 100 2.35 1.42 0.13
CA GLU A 100 1.71 0.54 1.10
C GLU A 100 1.82 1.12 2.52
N LYS A 101 0.82 0.82 3.36
CA LYS A 101 0.85 1.18 4.79
C LYS A 101 1.94 0.34 5.52
N PRO A 102 2.45 0.81 6.67
CA PRO A 102 2.25 2.12 7.29
C PRO A 102 2.95 3.24 6.50
N PHE A 103 2.71 4.50 6.84
CA PHE A 103 3.34 5.62 6.10
C PHE A 103 4.87 5.47 6.04
N ALA A 104 5.49 5.30 7.18
CA ALA A 104 6.93 5.11 7.31
C ALA A 104 7.26 4.44 8.65
N ALA A 105 8.48 3.94 8.79
CA ALA A 105 8.97 3.38 10.06
C ALA A 105 9.41 4.46 11.07
N SER A 106 9.53 5.73 10.65
CA SER A 106 9.87 6.87 11.50
C SER A 106 9.35 8.20 10.94
N LEU A 107 9.17 9.20 11.82
CA LEU A 107 8.78 10.55 11.40
C LEU A 107 9.81 11.19 10.46
N LYS A 108 11.11 11.00 10.73
CA LYS A 108 12.19 11.50 9.87
C LYS A 108 12.08 10.95 8.45
N GLU A 109 11.73 9.69 8.32
CA GLU A 109 11.50 9.04 7.03
C GLU A 109 10.26 9.60 6.34
N ALA A 110 9.13 9.71 7.06
CA ALA A 110 7.89 10.29 6.56
C ALA A 110 8.10 11.71 6.01
N ASP A 111 8.77 12.59 6.78
CA ASP A 111 9.13 13.94 6.35
C ASP A 111 9.97 13.94 5.06
N SER A 112 10.91 13.03 4.99
CA SER A 112 11.78 12.89 3.83
C SER A 112 11.03 12.43 2.58
N MET A 113 10.02 11.54 2.75
CA MET A 113 9.15 11.10 1.65
C MET A 113 8.32 12.27 1.10
N VAL A 114 7.74 13.07 1.98
CA VAL A 114 6.96 14.25 1.57
C VAL A 114 7.85 15.27 0.85
N LYS A 115 9.04 15.54 1.40
CA LYS A 115 9.98 16.55 0.85
C LYS A 115 10.54 16.20 -0.53
N CYS A 116 10.66 14.92 -0.87
CA CYS A 116 11.19 14.53 -2.18
C CYS A 116 10.15 14.55 -3.30
N MET A 117 8.87 14.72 -2.97
CA MET A 117 7.81 14.84 -3.97
C MET A 117 7.77 16.23 -4.59
N ARG A 118 7.54 16.30 -5.89
CA ARG A 118 7.31 17.56 -6.59
C ARG A 118 5.89 18.08 -6.33
N LYS A 119 5.66 19.34 -6.56
CA LYS A 119 4.34 20.00 -6.35
C LYS A 119 3.21 19.41 -7.22
N ASP A 120 3.55 18.90 -8.39
CA ASP A 120 2.63 18.28 -9.33
C ASP A 120 2.37 16.79 -9.08
N GLN A 121 3.14 16.16 -8.19
CA GLN A 121 2.95 14.77 -7.78
C GLN A 121 2.04 14.65 -6.55
N ARG A 122 1.44 13.48 -6.41
CA ARG A 122 0.69 13.07 -5.22
C ARG A 122 1.36 11.86 -4.59
N LEU A 123 1.54 11.92 -3.27
CA LEU A 123 1.92 10.79 -2.44
C LEU A 123 0.70 10.34 -1.66
N MET A 124 0.27 9.13 -1.88
CA MET A 124 -0.84 8.51 -1.17
C MET A 124 -0.35 7.29 -0.39
N ILE A 125 -0.83 7.13 0.82
CA ILE A 125 -0.60 5.92 1.61
C ILE A 125 -1.84 5.03 1.51
N ASN A 126 -1.62 3.77 1.17
CA ASN A 126 -2.69 2.80 1.02
C ASN A 126 -3.22 2.34 2.38
N TRP A 127 -4.05 3.15 3.00
CA TRP A 127 -4.83 2.76 4.18
C TRP A 127 -6.15 2.12 3.73
N PRO A 128 -6.29 0.80 3.78
CA PRO A 128 -7.43 0.11 3.15
C PRO A 128 -8.77 0.47 3.76
N LEU A 129 -8.83 0.83 5.04
CA LEU A 129 -10.12 1.10 5.72
C LEU A 129 -10.87 2.30 5.13
N GLN A 130 -10.18 3.28 4.56
CA GLN A 130 -10.84 4.43 3.90
C GLN A 130 -11.65 4.03 2.65
N TRP A 131 -11.39 2.85 2.08
CA TRP A 131 -12.09 2.35 0.90
C TRP A 131 -13.30 1.46 1.27
N VAL A 132 -13.40 1.03 2.52
CA VAL A 132 -14.50 0.20 3.00
C VAL A 132 -15.79 1.01 3.05
N ALA A 133 -16.84 0.54 2.37
CA ALA A 133 -18.10 1.27 2.20
C ALA A 133 -18.75 1.66 3.54
N SER A 134 -18.70 0.78 4.55
CA SER A 134 -19.24 1.08 5.89
C SER A 134 -18.48 2.23 6.59
N HIS A 135 -17.15 2.26 6.50
CA HIS A 135 -16.36 3.35 7.08
C HIS A 135 -16.59 4.67 6.36
N ARG A 136 -16.74 4.64 5.04
CA ARG A 136 -17.11 5.84 4.26
C ARG A 136 -18.48 6.35 4.63
N LYS A 137 -19.46 5.45 4.80
CA LYS A 137 -20.82 5.83 5.24
C LYS A 137 -20.82 6.40 6.66
N SER A 138 -20.05 5.80 7.56
CA SER A 138 -19.87 6.34 8.93
C SER A 138 -19.28 7.76 8.89
N TYR A 139 -18.26 7.98 8.06
CA TYR A 139 -17.66 9.31 7.89
C TYR A 139 -18.66 10.33 7.33
N GLU A 140 -19.49 9.95 6.36
CA GLU A 140 -20.54 10.81 5.81
C GLU A 140 -21.54 11.25 6.89
N LEU A 141 -21.98 10.32 7.73
CA LEU A 141 -22.91 10.60 8.82
C LEU A 141 -22.30 11.51 9.89
N VAL A 142 -21.04 11.26 10.24
CA VAL A 142 -20.26 12.09 11.17
C VAL A 142 -20.08 13.50 10.61
N SER A 143 -19.53 13.61 9.39
CA SER A 143 -19.19 14.90 8.77
C SER A 143 -20.42 15.77 8.46
N SER A 144 -21.57 15.16 8.26
CA SER A 144 -22.85 15.87 8.08
C SER A 144 -23.59 16.19 9.39
N CYS A 145 -22.94 15.96 10.54
CA CYS A 145 -23.50 16.17 11.88
C CYS A 145 -24.83 15.43 12.18
N LYS A 146 -25.14 14.39 11.40
CA LYS A 146 -26.38 13.62 11.57
C LYS A 146 -26.44 12.82 12.88
N ILE A 147 -25.30 12.52 13.46
CA ILE A 147 -25.19 11.81 14.74
C ILE A 147 -24.57 12.68 15.85
N GLY A 148 -24.49 13.99 15.63
CA GLY A 148 -23.90 14.94 16.57
C GLY A 148 -22.37 14.99 16.54
N GLU A 149 -21.79 15.56 17.59
CA GLU A 149 -20.35 15.69 17.73
C GLU A 149 -19.71 14.34 18.11
N VAL A 150 -18.53 14.06 17.52
CA VAL A 150 -17.74 12.87 17.87
C VAL A 150 -17.00 13.13 19.19
N LEU A 151 -17.43 12.46 20.24
CA LEU A 151 -16.83 12.57 21.57
C LEU A 151 -15.69 11.57 21.73
N ASN A 152 -15.80 10.38 21.17
CA ASN A 152 -14.79 9.33 21.28
C ASN A 152 -14.84 8.38 20.07
N VAL A 153 -13.68 7.82 19.72
CA VAL A 153 -13.56 6.78 18.69
C VAL A 153 -12.84 5.57 19.29
N TRP A 154 -13.52 4.45 19.32
CA TRP A 154 -12.97 3.18 19.75
C TRP A 154 -12.71 2.30 18.53
N HIS A 155 -11.49 1.81 18.38
CA HIS A 155 -11.12 0.84 17.36
C HIS A 155 -10.54 -0.42 18.01
N ILE A 156 -11.18 -1.53 17.76
CA ILE A 156 -10.69 -2.86 18.17
C ILE A 156 -10.40 -3.62 16.89
N GLY A 157 -9.12 -3.75 16.58
CA GLY A 157 -8.64 -4.50 15.43
C GLY A 157 -7.84 -5.70 15.91
N GLY A 158 -8.12 -6.86 15.34
CA GLY A 158 -7.36 -8.06 15.64
C GLY A 158 -7.40 -9.04 14.48
N ASN A 159 -6.28 -9.71 14.27
CA ASN A 159 -6.20 -10.84 13.38
C ASN A 159 -5.11 -11.82 13.87
N ARG A 160 -5.02 -12.97 13.21
CA ARG A 160 -4.04 -14.02 13.58
C ARG A 160 -2.60 -13.66 13.19
N GLY A 161 -2.38 -12.57 12.48
CA GLY A 161 -1.08 -12.09 11.99
C GLY A 161 -0.93 -12.16 10.47
N PRO A 162 0.03 -11.40 9.91
CA PRO A 162 0.16 -11.18 8.47
C PRO A 162 0.51 -12.42 7.65
N LEU A 163 1.01 -13.48 8.27
CA LEU A 163 1.32 -14.73 7.57
C LEU A 163 0.13 -15.70 7.52
N PHE A 164 -0.89 -15.54 8.37
CA PHE A 164 -2.06 -16.42 8.34
C PHE A 164 -3.04 -16.08 7.22
N HIS A 165 -3.14 -14.80 6.88
CA HIS A 165 -3.95 -14.33 5.78
C HIS A 165 -3.06 -13.62 4.79
N GLY A 166 -3.11 -14.01 3.58
CA GLY A 166 -2.57 -13.25 2.47
C GLY A 166 -3.73 -12.99 1.55
N ALA A 167 -3.91 -11.75 1.14
CA ALA A 167 -4.89 -11.44 0.12
C ALA A 167 -4.79 -12.47 -1.01
N ASP A 168 -5.85 -12.99 -1.50
CA ASP A 168 -5.91 -14.01 -2.57
C ASP A 168 -5.05 -15.29 -2.38
N LYS A 169 -4.56 -15.57 -1.18
CA LYS A 169 -3.76 -16.77 -0.89
C LYS A 169 -4.49 -17.68 0.08
N ASP A 170 -4.24 -18.97 -0.07
CA ASP A 170 -4.75 -19.97 0.86
C ASP A 170 -4.27 -19.70 2.29
N GLU A 171 -5.14 -19.91 3.27
CA GLU A 171 -4.78 -19.80 4.69
C GLU A 171 -3.66 -20.78 5.01
N LYS A 172 -2.60 -20.27 5.64
CA LYS A 172 -1.50 -21.12 6.10
C LYS A 172 -1.83 -21.76 7.42
N THR A 173 -1.37 -22.99 7.57
CA THR A 173 -1.42 -23.69 8.86
C THR A 173 -0.50 -23.04 9.90
N PRO A 174 -0.76 -23.20 11.21
CA PRO A 174 0.15 -22.70 12.24
C PRO A 174 1.60 -23.20 12.09
N ALA A 175 1.80 -24.42 11.62
CA ALA A 175 3.12 -24.99 11.40
C ALA A 175 3.87 -24.28 10.25
N GLN A 176 3.20 -23.99 9.15
CA GLN A 176 3.76 -23.22 8.04
C GLN A 176 4.14 -21.80 8.48
N VAL A 177 3.25 -21.15 9.24
CA VAL A 177 3.52 -19.81 9.78
C VAL A 177 4.71 -19.84 10.73
N ALA A 178 4.82 -20.82 11.63
CA ALA A 178 5.95 -20.96 12.55
C ALA A 178 7.28 -21.09 11.81
N LYS A 179 7.31 -21.83 10.70
CA LYS A 179 8.50 -21.99 9.85
C LYS A 179 8.89 -20.70 9.12
N GLU A 180 7.92 -19.92 8.64
CA GLU A 180 8.18 -18.71 7.87
C GLU A 180 8.44 -17.47 8.74
N LYS A 181 7.85 -17.42 9.93
CA LYS A 181 7.91 -16.26 10.83
C LYS A 181 9.31 -15.72 11.10
N PRO A 182 10.36 -16.54 11.35
CA PRO A 182 11.72 -16.05 11.58
C PRO A 182 12.33 -15.32 10.37
N HIS A 183 11.84 -15.61 9.16
CA HIS A 183 12.35 -15.03 7.91
C HIS A 183 11.51 -13.85 7.41
N SER A 184 10.32 -13.66 7.96
CA SER A 184 9.39 -12.61 7.52
C SER A 184 9.73 -11.25 8.15
N TRP A 185 9.79 -10.21 7.35
CA TRP A 185 10.04 -8.85 7.79
C TRP A 185 8.91 -8.32 8.71
N PHE A 186 7.69 -8.80 8.56
CA PHE A 186 6.56 -8.43 9.41
C PHE A 186 6.80 -8.65 10.91
N TYR A 187 7.71 -9.54 11.27
CA TYR A 187 8.04 -9.87 12.67
C TYR A 187 9.40 -9.30 13.11
N LYS A 188 10.04 -8.47 12.29
CA LYS A 188 11.36 -7.89 12.59
C LYS A 188 11.22 -6.39 12.82
N LYS A 189 11.45 -5.95 14.06
CA LYS A 189 11.42 -4.52 14.43
C LYS A 189 12.33 -3.66 13.53
N ALA A 190 13.52 -4.15 13.21
CA ALA A 190 14.49 -3.45 12.34
C ALA A 190 13.96 -3.19 10.92
N HIS A 191 12.95 -3.96 10.47
CA HIS A 191 12.32 -3.80 9.17
C HIS A 191 10.95 -3.09 9.23
N GLY A 192 10.64 -2.46 10.36
CA GLY A 192 9.35 -1.79 10.56
C GLY A 192 8.18 -2.76 10.82
N GLY A 193 8.49 -4.01 11.18
CA GLY A 193 7.48 -4.99 11.56
C GLY A 193 7.00 -4.83 13.01
N GLY A 194 5.94 -5.57 13.32
CA GLY A 194 5.31 -5.61 14.65
C GLY A 194 3.96 -4.89 14.67
N SER A 195 3.12 -5.32 15.59
CA SER A 195 1.71 -4.89 15.69
C SER A 195 1.55 -3.37 15.88
N LEU A 196 2.50 -2.71 16.54
CA LEU A 196 2.43 -1.28 16.77
C LEU A 196 2.42 -0.47 15.46
N LEU A 197 3.37 -0.74 14.57
CA LEU A 197 3.45 -0.04 13.28
C LEU A 197 2.43 -0.56 12.27
N ASP A 198 2.18 -1.86 12.27
CA ASP A 198 1.34 -2.51 11.27
C ASP A 198 -0.17 -2.33 11.55
N TYR A 199 -0.60 -2.34 12.83
CA TYR A 199 -2.02 -2.35 13.20
C TYR A 199 -2.52 -1.08 13.90
N LEU A 200 -1.73 -0.43 14.76
CA LEU A 200 -2.18 0.78 15.46
C LEU A 200 -2.63 1.88 14.49
N GLY A 201 -1.98 1.96 13.34
CA GLY A 201 -2.31 2.92 12.29
C GLY A 201 -3.75 2.84 11.79
N TYR A 202 -4.40 1.69 11.84
CA TYR A 202 -5.81 1.57 11.46
C TYR A 202 -6.72 2.40 12.38
N GLY A 203 -6.57 2.22 13.70
CA GLY A 203 -7.37 2.96 14.68
C GLY A 203 -7.05 4.46 14.69
N THR A 204 -5.77 4.82 14.66
CA THR A 204 -5.37 6.24 14.66
C THR A 204 -5.81 6.96 13.40
N THR A 205 -5.74 6.32 12.23
CA THR A 205 -6.20 6.90 10.96
C THR A 205 -7.71 7.11 10.95
N LEU A 206 -8.49 6.12 11.37
CA LEU A 206 -9.96 6.26 11.47
C LEU A 206 -10.34 7.33 12.48
N GLY A 207 -9.72 7.33 13.66
CA GLY A 207 -9.99 8.33 14.69
C GLY A 207 -9.71 9.75 14.21
N THR A 208 -8.57 9.99 13.59
CA THR A 208 -8.22 11.27 12.99
C THR A 208 -9.20 11.68 11.89
N TRP A 209 -9.60 10.73 11.06
CA TRP A 209 -10.54 10.98 9.97
C TRP A 209 -11.92 11.38 10.48
N TYR A 210 -12.48 10.62 11.43
CA TYR A 210 -13.79 10.93 12.01
C TYR A 210 -13.82 12.21 12.82
N GLN A 211 -12.70 12.62 13.39
CA GLN A 211 -12.55 13.90 14.09
C GLN A 211 -12.17 15.07 13.17
N GLY A 212 -12.29 14.91 11.84
CA GLY A 212 -12.02 15.98 10.88
C GLY A 212 -10.57 16.43 10.82
N GLY A 213 -9.62 15.53 11.08
CA GLY A 213 -8.19 15.81 11.05
C GLY A 213 -7.64 16.49 12.33
N ARG A 214 -8.42 16.60 13.39
CA ARG A 214 -7.93 17.08 14.70
C ARG A 214 -6.84 16.16 15.23
N ARG A 215 -5.80 16.73 15.80
CA ARG A 215 -4.75 15.94 16.47
C ARG A 215 -5.34 15.28 17.71
N PRO A 216 -5.06 13.98 17.94
CA PRO A 216 -5.40 13.37 19.22
C PRO A 216 -4.63 14.09 20.34
N ILE A 217 -5.31 14.23 21.47
CA ILE A 217 -4.74 14.82 22.69
C ILE A 217 -4.03 13.70 23.47
#